data_7ab2a2d10f972d1af99d9abd025c616f
#
_entry.id   7ab2a2d10f972d1af99d9abd025c616f
#
_cell.length_a   1.000
_cell.length_b   1.000
_cell.length_c   1.000
_cell.angle_alpha   90.00
_cell.angle_beta   90.00
_cell.angle_gamma   90.00
#
_symmetry.space_group_name_H-M   'P 1'
#
loop_
_entity.id
_entity.type
_entity.pdbx_description
1 polymer ?
#
loop_
_entity_poly.entity_id
_entity_poly.type
_entity_poly.pdbx_seq_one_letter_code
_entity_poly.pdbx_strand_id
1 'polypeptide(L)'
;MEGDMPERINLLRVGEGILLARDLDLFYGQNMYFMNKDVYTLKAEVIEVKDKPSHPVGKIAVDAFGHTPEYVDRGIRRRALLGIGKVDYGSIDEIFPRDKGIEVIGASSDHTILDIEDAERDLKLGDIVEFDIDYASIVYLTNCRNVQIVFV
;
A
#
# COMPACT_ATOMS: atom_id res chain seq x y z
N MET A 1 4.84 4.88 26.94
CA MET A 1 5.38 5.97 27.79
C MET A 1 4.21 6.53 28.58
N GLU A 2 4.07 6.08 29.78
CA GLU A 2 3.21 6.73 30.77
C GLU A 2 4.13 7.67 31.56
N GLY A 3 4.01 8.95 31.33
CA GLY A 3 4.77 9.96 32.05
C GLY A 3 4.09 11.30 31.94
N ASP A 4 4.03 12.02 33.03
CA ASP A 4 3.48 13.36 33.05
C ASP A 4 4.34 14.31 32.21
N MET A 5 3.68 15.24 31.55
CA MET A 5 4.35 16.26 30.79
C MET A 5 5.18 17.14 31.78
N PRO A 6 6.44 17.46 31.46
CA PRO A 6 7.24 18.33 32.35
C PRO A 6 6.52 19.65 32.66
N GLU A 7 6.60 20.11 33.92
CA GLU A 7 5.82 21.25 34.44
C GLU A 7 5.81 22.53 33.61
N ARG A 8 6.82 22.73 32.76
CA ARG A 8 6.93 23.94 31.93
C ARG A 8 6.47 23.78 30.49
N ILE A 9 6.02 22.57 30.12
CA ILE A 9 5.51 22.29 28.76
C ILE A 9 4.00 22.36 28.79
N ASN A 10 3.44 23.33 28.09
CA ASN A 10 1.99 23.52 27.95
C ASN A 10 1.47 23.37 26.53
N LEU A 11 2.35 23.04 25.57
CA LEU A 11 2.02 22.82 24.17
C LEU A 11 2.74 21.57 23.67
N LEU A 12 1.97 20.64 23.14
CA LEU A 12 2.46 19.44 22.46
C LEU A 12 2.11 19.55 20.97
N ARG A 13 3.12 19.41 20.12
CA ARG A 13 2.92 19.26 18.66
C ARG A 13 3.06 17.79 18.31
N VAL A 14 1.93 17.11 18.12
CA VAL A 14 1.91 15.70 17.73
C VAL A 14 1.89 15.61 16.22
N GLY A 15 2.76 14.77 15.66
CA GLY A 15 2.83 14.51 14.22
C GLY A 15 1.92 13.37 13.79
N GLU A 16 2.44 12.51 12.94
CA GLU A 16 1.73 11.40 12.29
C GLU A 16 1.07 10.40 13.26
N GLY A 17 1.63 10.22 14.44
CA GLY A 17 1.13 9.25 15.43
C GLY A 17 -0.34 9.43 15.83
N ILE A 18 -0.95 10.62 15.60
CA ILE A 18 -2.40 10.81 15.79
C ILE A 18 -3.20 10.11 14.66
N LEU A 19 -2.63 10.05 13.45
CA LEU A 19 -3.31 9.60 12.25
C LEU A 19 -2.93 8.17 11.88
N LEU A 20 -1.74 7.72 12.31
CA LEU A 20 -1.13 6.43 11.99
C LEU A 20 -0.74 5.70 13.27
N ALA A 21 -1.72 5.45 14.15
CA ALA A 21 -1.47 4.74 15.40
C ALA A 21 -0.93 3.30 15.20
N ARG A 22 -1.11 2.73 14.00
CA ARG A 22 -0.56 1.44 13.60
C ARG A 22 0.97 1.41 13.67
N ASP A 23 1.63 2.50 13.28
CA ASP A 23 3.09 2.62 13.29
C ASP A 23 3.67 2.51 14.69
N LEU A 24 2.93 2.98 15.70
CA LEU A 24 3.33 2.85 17.10
C LEU A 24 3.38 1.39 17.56
N ASP A 25 2.44 0.56 17.09
CA ASP A 25 2.46 -0.88 17.37
C ASP A 25 3.63 -1.56 16.63
N LEU A 26 3.79 -1.28 15.33
CA LEU A 26 4.76 -1.95 14.46
C LEU A 26 6.21 -1.65 14.85
N PHE A 27 6.54 -0.37 15.09
CA PHE A 27 7.92 0.06 15.31
C PHE A 27 8.30 0.14 16.79
N TYR A 28 7.34 0.35 17.67
CA TYR A 28 7.62 0.59 19.09
C TYR A 28 6.95 -0.41 20.04
N GLY A 29 6.16 -1.34 19.50
CA GLY A 29 5.42 -2.32 20.31
C GLY A 29 4.41 -1.70 21.29
N GLN A 30 3.95 -0.48 21.00
CA GLN A 30 3.02 0.28 21.83
C GLN A 30 1.60 0.02 21.35
N ASN A 31 0.85 -0.82 22.08
CA ASN A 31 -0.54 -1.07 21.73
C ASN A 31 -1.43 0.13 22.10
N MET A 32 -1.73 0.96 21.10
CA MET A 32 -2.58 2.14 21.24
C MET A 32 -4.05 1.78 20.98
N TYR A 33 -4.60 0.87 21.81
CA TYR A 33 -5.97 0.33 21.64
C TYR A 33 -7.09 1.38 21.65
N PHE A 34 -6.81 2.58 22.18
CA PHE A 34 -7.75 3.71 22.23
C PHE A 34 -7.67 4.64 21.01
N MET A 35 -6.79 4.37 20.08
CA MET A 35 -6.64 5.16 18.85
C MET A 35 -7.09 4.35 17.63
N ASN A 36 -7.71 5.03 16.67
CA ASN A 36 -8.03 4.42 15.39
C ASN A 36 -6.75 4.16 14.60
N LYS A 37 -6.68 3.00 13.96
CA LYS A 37 -5.51 2.56 13.19
C LYS A 37 -5.77 2.56 11.67
N ASP A 38 -7.00 2.79 11.27
CA ASP A 38 -7.54 2.74 9.91
C ASP A 38 -8.16 4.08 9.47
N VAL A 39 -7.52 5.18 9.90
CA VAL A 39 -7.99 6.54 9.59
C VAL A 39 -7.96 6.82 8.07
N TYR A 40 -7.02 6.19 7.37
CA TYR A 40 -6.90 6.28 5.92
C TYR A 40 -7.09 4.91 5.27
N THR A 41 -7.85 4.90 4.18
CA THR A 41 -7.99 3.72 3.31
C THR A 41 -7.78 4.17 1.88
N LEU A 42 -6.79 3.58 1.20
CA LEU A 42 -6.65 3.73 -0.24
C LEU A 42 -7.56 2.70 -0.92
N LYS A 43 -8.37 3.16 -1.90
CA LYS A 43 -9.23 2.32 -2.73
C LYS A 43 -8.78 2.41 -4.18
N ALA A 44 -8.55 1.27 -4.82
CA ALA A 44 -8.12 1.22 -6.19
C ALA A 44 -8.94 0.20 -7.00
N GLU A 45 -9.30 0.57 -8.23
CA GLU A 45 -10.10 -0.26 -9.11
C GLU A 45 -9.23 -1.26 -9.88
N VAL A 46 -9.71 -2.50 -10.00
CA VAL A 46 -9.15 -3.56 -10.84
C VAL A 46 -9.51 -3.28 -12.28
N ILE A 47 -8.51 -3.02 -13.12
CA ILE A 47 -8.69 -2.72 -14.55
C ILE A 47 -8.34 -3.87 -15.47
N GLU A 48 -7.67 -4.92 -14.99
CA GLU A 48 -7.39 -6.15 -15.72
C GLU A 48 -7.23 -7.31 -14.75
N VAL A 49 -7.72 -8.51 -15.15
CA VAL A 49 -7.40 -9.78 -14.47
C VAL A 49 -6.99 -10.79 -15.53
N LYS A 50 -5.79 -11.41 -15.36
CA LYS A 50 -5.23 -12.39 -16.30
C LYS A 50 -4.32 -13.39 -15.61
N ASP A 51 -4.28 -14.60 -16.15
CA ASP A 51 -3.28 -15.61 -15.80
C ASP A 51 -1.98 -15.30 -16.57
N LYS A 52 -0.87 -15.18 -15.84
CA LYS A 52 0.45 -14.84 -16.40
C LYS A 52 1.54 -15.71 -15.76
N PRO A 53 2.62 -16.04 -16.51
CA PRO A 53 3.81 -16.64 -15.89
C PRO A 53 4.37 -15.71 -14.81
N SER A 54 4.74 -16.29 -13.66
CA SER A 54 5.36 -15.53 -12.57
C SER A 54 6.77 -15.07 -12.93
N HIS A 55 7.48 -15.86 -13.74
CA HIS A 55 8.78 -15.50 -14.26
C HIS A 55 8.63 -14.92 -15.69
N PRO A 56 9.18 -13.74 -16.00
CA PRO A 56 9.14 -13.14 -17.32
C PRO A 56 9.86 -14.00 -18.35
N VAL A 57 9.28 -14.09 -19.57
CA VAL A 57 9.91 -14.75 -20.69
C VAL A 57 10.88 -13.76 -21.37
N GLY A 58 12.18 -14.11 -21.45
CA GLY A 58 13.19 -13.29 -22.12
C GLY A 58 14.30 -12.78 -21.21
N LYS A 59 15.09 -11.82 -21.70
CA LYS A 59 16.16 -11.19 -20.94
C LYS A 59 15.57 -10.20 -19.94
N ILE A 60 15.85 -10.40 -18.66
CA ILE A 60 15.54 -9.43 -17.62
C ILE A 60 16.55 -8.29 -17.74
N ALA A 61 16.06 -7.08 -17.97
CA ALA A 61 16.85 -5.86 -18.06
C ALA A 61 16.68 -5.03 -16.78
N VAL A 62 17.49 -4.00 -16.64
CA VAL A 62 17.36 -2.98 -15.59
C VAL A 62 16.07 -2.20 -15.83
N ASP A 63 15.31 -1.96 -14.77
CA ASP A 63 14.10 -1.15 -14.82
C ASP A 63 14.41 0.35 -14.99
N ALA A 64 13.38 1.18 -15.15
CA ALA A 64 13.53 2.63 -15.31
C ALA A 64 14.14 3.33 -14.09
N PHE A 65 14.21 2.66 -12.95
CA PHE A 65 14.77 3.18 -11.68
C PHE A 65 16.17 2.62 -11.39
N GLY A 66 16.75 1.84 -12.31
CA GLY A 66 18.11 1.30 -12.17
C GLY A 66 18.20 -0.01 -11.40
N HIS A 67 17.09 -0.67 -11.11
CA HIS A 67 17.07 -1.95 -10.41
C HIS A 67 16.93 -3.11 -11.38
N THR A 68 17.59 -4.23 -11.08
CA THR A 68 17.36 -5.51 -11.77
C THR A 68 16.44 -6.34 -10.87
N PRO A 69 15.15 -6.52 -11.24
CA PRO A 69 14.24 -7.29 -10.41
C PRO A 69 14.61 -8.77 -10.43
N GLU A 70 14.52 -9.41 -9.27
CA GLU A 70 14.63 -10.85 -9.14
C GLU A 70 13.23 -11.48 -9.13
N TYR A 71 13.03 -12.51 -9.93
CA TYR A 71 11.74 -13.22 -10.01
C TYR A 71 11.92 -14.66 -9.59
N VAL A 72 11.08 -15.11 -8.67
CA VAL A 72 10.95 -16.54 -8.33
C VAL A 72 9.89 -17.15 -9.26
N ASP A 73 10.24 -18.25 -9.94
CA ASP A 73 9.26 -18.94 -10.78
C ASP A 73 8.29 -19.75 -9.90
N ARG A 74 7.04 -19.29 -9.87
CA ARG A 74 5.90 -19.93 -9.19
C ARG A 74 4.90 -20.53 -10.19
N GLY A 75 5.28 -20.66 -11.47
CA GLY A 75 4.40 -21.12 -12.55
C GLY A 75 3.43 -20.04 -13.04
N ILE A 76 2.28 -20.47 -13.51
CA ILE A 76 1.18 -19.57 -13.91
C ILE A 76 0.48 -19.06 -12.65
N ARG A 77 0.31 -17.76 -12.55
CA ARG A 77 -0.34 -17.08 -11.42
C ARG A 77 -1.40 -16.12 -11.92
N ARG A 78 -2.50 -16.06 -11.23
CA ARG A 78 -3.56 -15.09 -11.49
C ARG A 78 -3.14 -13.72 -10.99
N ARG A 79 -3.17 -12.73 -11.87
CA ARG A 79 -2.73 -11.35 -11.58
C ARG A 79 -3.84 -10.37 -11.86
N ALA A 80 -3.92 -9.33 -11.05
CA ALA A 80 -4.74 -8.15 -11.28
C ALA A 80 -3.85 -6.93 -11.56
N LEU A 81 -4.36 -6.03 -12.39
CA LEU A 81 -3.78 -4.71 -12.63
C LEU A 81 -4.72 -3.66 -12.04
N LEU A 82 -4.19 -2.72 -11.28
CA LEU A 82 -4.93 -1.60 -10.73
C LEU A 82 -4.67 -0.32 -11.53
N GLY A 83 -5.69 0.53 -11.64
CA GLY A 83 -5.61 1.85 -12.29
C GLY A 83 -4.97 2.93 -11.41
N ILE A 84 -3.95 2.58 -10.63
CA ILE A 84 -3.18 3.47 -9.76
C ILE A 84 -1.73 3.02 -9.73
N GLY A 85 -0.77 3.94 -9.67
CA GLY A 85 0.65 3.61 -9.72
C GLY A 85 1.53 4.49 -8.83
N LYS A 86 2.85 4.37 -9.03
CA LYS A 86 3.84 5.08 -8.19
C LYS A 86 3.69 6.60 -8.22
N VAL A 87 3.18 7.19 -9.28
CA VAL A 87 2.94 8.64 -9.35
C VAL A 87 1.90 9.10 -8.32
N ASP A 88 1.00 8.22 -7.94
CA ASP A 88 -0.11 8.52 -7.04
C ASP A 88 0.26 8.30 -5.57
N TYR A 89 0.98 7.19 -5.24
CA TYR A 89 1.24 6.79 -3.85
C TYR A 89 2.73 6.65 -3.49
N GLY A 90 3.67 6.78 -4.44
CA GLY A 90 5.11 6.79 -4.21
C GLY A 90 5.76 5.41 -4.29
N SER A 91 5.66 4.57 -3.27
CA SER A 91 6.29 3.25 -3.21
C SER A 91 5.29 2.13 -2.92
N ILE A 92 5.54 0.96 -3.54
CA ILE A 92 4.76 -0.27 -3.25
C ILE A 92 4.96 -0.78 -1.82
N ASP A 93 6.06 -0.39 -1.18
CA ASP A 93 6.38 -0.80 0.20
C ASP A 93 5.54 -0.06 1.24
N GLU A 94 4.78 0.97 0.82
CA GLU A 94 3.97 1.84 1.66
C GLU A 94 2.47 1.57 1.55
N ILE A 95 2.07 0.56 0.77
CA ILE A 95 0.67 0.17 0.57
C ILE A 95 0.47 -1.31 0.89
N PHE A 96 -0.52 -1.62 1.71
CA PHE A 96 -0.74 -2.98 2.25
C PHE A 96 -2.17 -3.44 1.96
N PRO A 97 -2.36 -4.45 1.09
CA PRO A 97 -3.70 -4.97 0.80
C PRO A 97 -4.39 -5.46 2.09
N ARG A 98 -5.67 -5.09 2.26
CA ARG A 98 -6.48 -5.58 3.37
C ARG A 98 -7.02 -6.98 3.12
N ASP A 99 -7.25 -7.32 1.85
CA ASP A 99 -7.69 -8.65 1.45
C ASP A 99 -6.53 -9.64 1.61
N LYS A 100 -6.78 -10.75 2.32
CA LYS A 100 -5.79 -11.80 2.52
C LYS A 100 -5.47 -12.53 1.23
N GLY A 101 -4.21 -12.94 1.10
CA GLY A 101 -3.71 -13.68 -0.06
C GLY A 101 -3.46 -12.81 -1.29
N ILE A 102 -3.58 -11.49 -1.18
CA ILE A 102 -3.16 -10.54 -2.22
C ILE A 102 -1.74 -10.05 -1.91
N GLU A 103 -0.87 -10.12 -2.92
CA GLU A 103 0.51 -9.62 -2.85
C GLU A 103 0.73 -8.51 -3.88
N VAL A 104 1.29 -7.37 -3.46
CA VAL A 104 1.74 -6.31 -4.37
C VAL A 104 3.09 -6.72 -4.92
N ILE A 105 3.17 -7.06 -6.21
CA ILE A 105 4.40 -7.61 -6.82
C ILE A 105 5.16 -6.60 -7.68
N GLY A 106 4.60 -5.43 -7.93
CA GLY A 106 5.27 -4.38 -8.68
C GLY A 106 4.34 -3.24 -9.07
N ALA A 107 4.94 -2.15 -9.56
CA ALA A 107 4.19 -1.04 -10.11
C ALA A 107 5.01 -0.27 -11.15
N SER A 108 4.30 0.27 -12.14
CA SER A 108 4.77 1.34 -13.02
C SER A 108 4.40 2.71 -12.44
N SER A 109 4.58 3.77 -13.24
CA SER A 109 4.08 5.10 -12.89
C SER A 109 2.57 5.11 -12.64
N ASP A 110 1.79 4.40 -13.48
CA ASP A 110 0.35 4.54 -13.56
C ASP A 110 -0.44 3.28 -13.17
N HIS A 111 0.24 2.14 -12.96
CA HIS A 111 -0.40 0.86 -12.71
C HIS A 111 0.32 0.09 -11.60
N THR A 112 -0.47 -0.61 -10.77
CA THR A 112 0.03 -1.54 -9.75
C THR A 112 -0.35 -2.96 -10.14
N ILE A 113 0.59 -3.89 -9.99
CA ILE A 113 0.41 -5.31 -10.29
C ILE A 113 0.25 -6.07 -8.98
N LEU A 114 -0.85 -6.81 -8.88
CA LEU A 114 -1.13 -7.71 -7.78
C LEU A 114 -0.99 -9.17 -8.24
N ASP A 115 -0.41 -10.02 -7.40
CA ASP A 115 -0.62 -11.46 -7.43
C ASP A 115 -1.86 -11.77 -6.58
N ILE A 116 -2.85 -12.39 -7.17
CA ILE A 116 -4.15 -12.68 -6.56
C ILE A 116 -4.50 -14.17 -6.58
N GLU A 117 -3.52 -15.03 -6.88
CA GLU A 117 -3.72 -16.49 -6.94
C GLU A 117 -4.21 -17.06 -5.62
N ASP A 118 -3.68 -16.56 -4.51
CA ASP A 118 -3.99 -17.03 -3.16
C ASP A 118 -5.04 -16.15 -2.46
N ALA A 119 -5.69 -15.24 -3.20
CA ALA A 119 -6.69 -14.32 -2.64
C ALA A 119 -7.94 -15.10 -2.17
N GLU A 120 -8.41 -14.80 -0.95
CA GLU A 120 -9.66 -15.39 -0.42
C GLU A 120 -10.89 -14.92 -1.22
N ARG A 121 -10.81 -13.76 -1.88
CA ARG A 121 -11.86 -13.17 -2.71
C ARG A 121 -11.56 -13.34 -4.19
N ASP A 122 -12.52 -13.81 -4.98
CA ASP A 122 -12.40 -13.89 -6.46
C ASP A 122 -12.55 -12.50 -7.07
N LEU A 123 -11.42 -11.84 -7.32
CA LEU A 123 -11.36 -10.50 -7.90
C LEU A 123 -11.68 -10.50 -9.40
N LYS A 124 -12.45 -9.48 -9.82
CA LYS A 124 -12.91 -9.26 -11.19
C LYS A 124 -12.65 -7.81 -11.62
N LEU A 125 -12.72 -7.60 -12.91
CA LEU A 125 -12.68 -6.26 -13.51
C LEU A 125 -13.75 -5.36 -12.87
N GLY A 126 -13.36 -4.17 -12.43
CA GLY A 126 -14.22 -3.19 -11.76
C GLY A 126 -14.32 -3.36 -10.25
N ASP A 127 -13.77 -4.43 -9.68
CA ASP A 127 -13.73 -4.59 -8.22
C ASP A 127 -12.78 -3.57 -7.58
N ILE A 128 -13.08 -3.21 -6.34
CA ILE A 128 -12.23 -2.30 -5.56
C ILE A 128 -11.39 -3.13 -4.60
N VAL A 129 -10.08 -2.87 -4.60
CA VAL A 129 -9.13 -3.36 -3.60
C VAL A 129 -8.83 -2.25 -2.62
N GLU A 130 -8.90 -2.57 -1.33
CA GLU A 130 -8.60 -1.64 -0.23
C GLU A 130 -7.21 -1.90 0.34
N PHE A 131 -6.52 -0.80 0.66
CA PHE A 131 -5.18 -0.83 1.24
C PHE A 131 -5.13 0.00 2.51
N ASP A 132 -4.39 -0.50 3.49
CA ASP A 132 -3.75 0.34 4.50
C ASP A 132 -2.55 1.03 3.88
N ILE A 133 -2.23 2.22 4.37
CA ILE A 133 -1.14 3.05 3.81
C ILE A 133 -0.29 3.64 4.93
N ASP A 134 0.98 3.86 4.65
CA ASP A 134 1.90 4.52 5.55
C ASP A 134 2.06 6.02 5.23
N TYR A 135 2.79 6.74 6.06
CA TYR A 135 2.90 8.20 6.01
C TYR A 135 3.38 8.73 4.65
N ALA A 136 4.38 8.10 4.04
CA ALA A 136 4.90 8.55 2.76
C ALA A 136 3.81 8.51 1.68
N SER A 137 3.02 7.44 1.61
CA SER A 137 1.90 7.33 0.67
C SER A 137 0.82 8.40 0.92
N ILE A 138 0.53 8.75 2.19
CA ILE A 138 -0.41 9.84 2.50
C ILE A 138 0.06 11.16 1.90
N VAL A 139 1.37 11.47 2.01
CA VAL A 139 1.94 12.70 1.45
C VAL A 139 1.77 12.75 -0.07
N TYR A 140 2.00 11.64 -0.78
CA TYR A 140 1.79 11.55 -2.22
C TYR A 140 0.31 11.69 -2.59
N LEU A 141 -0.54 10.83 -2.03
CA LEU A 141 -1.97 10.74 -2.33
C LEU A 141 -2.71 12.07 -2.09
N THR A 142 -2.39 12.76 -1.00
CA THR A 142 -3.03 14.06 -0.67
C THR A 142 -2.59 15.21 -1.58
N ASN A 143 -1.49 15.05 -2.32
CA ASN A 143 -1.01 16.01 -3.31
C ASN A 143 -1.30 15.57 -4.76
N CYS A 144 -1.80 14.35 -4.97
CA CYS A 144 -2.08 13.82 -6.31
C CYS A 144 -3.43 14.34 -6.83
N ARG A 145 -3.42 14.88 -8.06
CA ARG A 145 -4.64 15.39 -8.71
C ARG A 145 -5.56 14.28 -9.23
N ASN A 146 -5.02 13.08 -9.41
CA ASN A 146 -5.76 11.93 -9.91
C ASN A 146 -6.52 11.18 -8.82
N VAL A 147 -6.23 11.49 -7.56
CA VAL A 147 -6.82 10.82 -6.41
C VAL A 147 -7.92 11.70 -5.80
N GLN A 148 -9.10 11.13 -5.62
CA GLN A 148 -10.20 11.79 -4.93
C GLN A 148 -10.13 11.50 -3.43
N ILE A 149 -10.08 12.53 -2.60
CA ILE A 149 -10.19 12.41 -1.16
C ILE A 149 -11.67 12.47 -0.78
N VAL A 150 -12.13 11.45 -0.06
CA VAL A 150 -13.51 11.34 0.46
C VAL A 150 -13.44 11.24 1.98
N PHE A 151 -14.21 12.08 2.66
CA PHE A 151 -14.38 12.02 4.11
C PHE A 151 -15.65 11.23 4.45
N VAL A 152 -15.57 10.28 5.36
CA VAL A 152 -16.65 9.38 5.77
C VAL A 152 -16.87 9.46 7.29
#